data_1d61bcfa3a9690e6470d6912edfe7fb6
#
_entry.id   1d61bcfa3a9690e6470d6912edfe7fb6
#
_cell.length_a   1.000
_cell.length_b   1.000
_cell.length_c   1.000
_cell.angle_alpha   90.00
_cell.angle_beta   90.00
_cell.angle_gamma   90.00
#
_symmetry.space_group_name_H-M   'P 1'
#
loop_
_entity.id
_entity.type
_entity.pdbx_description
1 polymer ?
#
loop_
_entity_poly.entity_id
_entity_poly.type
_entity_poly.pdbx_seq_one_letter_code
_entity_poly.pdbx_strand_id
1 'polypeptide(L)'
;MNYIVGIGEILWDMLPEGKQLGGAPANFAFHASQAGMHGIVLSAIGFDSLGAETYDMLAKLDLDNILIDSDLPTSTVNVAIDANGIPHYEITENVAWDELAFVRSFKEIAEEASAACFGTLAQRSKMSHDAIHAFLRAMPDGSLKVFDITLRQHYYSKDILEESFRISTV
;
A
#
# COMPACT_ATOMS: atom_id res chain seq x y z
N MET A 1 13.60 -1.86 16.84
CA MET A 1 12.59 -0.77 16.71
C MET A 1 11.23 -1.43 16.48
N ASN A 2 10.14 -0.82 16.95
CA ASN A 2 8.80 -1.42 16.75
C ASN A 2 8.12 -0.70 15.59
N TYR A 3 8.28 -1.18 14.36
CA TYR A 3 7.64 -0.58 13.20
C TYR A 3 6.16 -0.86 13.15
N ILE A 4 5.39 0.15 12.71
CA ILE A 4 3.99 0.04 12.32
C ILE A 4 3.95 0.21 10.80
N VAL A 5 3.72 -0.87 10.10
CA VAL A 5 3.97 -0.98 8.67
C VAL A 5 2.69 -0.84 7.87
N GLY A 6 2.71 -0.02 6.82
CA GLY A 6 1.74 -0.09 5.74
C GLY A 6 2.38 -0.73 4.52
N ILE A 7 1.94 -1.93 4.09
CA ILE A 7 2.49 -2.62 2.94
C ILE A 7 1.43 -2.83 1.85
N GLY A 8 1.71 -2.36 0.66
CA GLY A 8 0.79 -2.52 -0.48
C GLY A 8 0.82 -1.32 -1.42
N GLU A 9 -0.36 -0.85 -1.84
CA GLU A 9 -0.48 0.24 -2.79
C GLU A 9 -0.14 1.60 -2.20
N ILE A 10 0.58 2.41 -2.99
CA ILE A 10 0.68 3.86 -2.91
C ILE A 10 0.27 4.43 -4.27
N LEU A 11 -0.53 5.48 -4.28
CA LEU A 11 -1.14 5.98 -5.52
C LEU A 11 -1.49 7.46 -5.41
N TRP A 12 -1.77 8.07 -6.56
CA TRP A 12 -2.26 9.44 -6.64
C TRP A 12 -3.74 9.45 -7.05
N ASP A 13 -4.59 9.97 -6.17
CA ASP A 13 -5.98 10.30 -6.50
C ASP A 13 -6.00 11.58 -7.35
N MET A 14 -6.43 11.45 -8.60
CA MET A 14 -6.51 12.54 -9.57
C MET A 14 -7.87 13.22 -9.47
N LEU A 15 -8.00 14.14 -8.50
CA LEU A 15 -9.24 14.87 -8.22
C LEU A 15 -9.37 16.11 -9.11
N PRO A 16 -10.60 16.62 -9.38
CA PRO A 16 -10.81 17.83 -10.16
C PRO A 16 -10.08 19.07 -9.63
N GLU A 17 -9.93 19.18 -8.32
CA GLU A 17 -9.26 20.28 -7.61
C GLU A 17 -7.75 20.11 -7.46
N GLY A 18 -7.20 18.98 -7.87
CA GLY A 18 -5.78 18.66 -7.78
C GLY A 18 -5.54 17.20 -7.36
N LYS A 19 -4.29 16.76 -7.43
CA LYS A 19 -3.93 15.39 -7.06
C LYS A 19 -3.59 15.28 -5.58
N GLN A 20 -3.89 14.13 -4.99
CA GLN A 20 -3.60 13.82 -3.60
C GLN A 20 -2.94 12.45 -3.48
N LEU A 21 -1.87 12.34 -2.67
CA LEU A 21 -1.25 11.05 -2.38
C LEU A 21 -2.17 10.24 -1.47
N GLY A 22 -2.37 8.98 -1.82
CA GLY A 22 -3.25 8.03 -1.16
C GLY A 22 -2.71 6.61 -1.15
N GLY A 23 -3.59 5.69 -0.81
CA GLY A 23 -3.30 4.27 -0.57
C GLY A 23 -3.61 3.91 0.87
N ALA A 24 -4.47 2.92 1.09
CA ALA A 24 -4.90 2.56 2.44
C ALA A 24 -3.73 2.15 3.36
N PRO A 25 -2.75 1.33 2.90
CA PRO A 25 -1.58 1.02 3.70
C PRO A 25 -0.72 2.26 4.04
N ALA A 26 -0.52 3.15 3.07
CA ALA A 26 0.24 4.39 3.29
C ALA A 26 -0.46 5.30 4.31
N ASN A 27 -1.76 5.46 4.23
CA ASN A 27 -2.55 6.21 5.19
C ASN A 27 -2.48 5.62 6.59
N PHE A 28 -2.51 4.28 6.72
CA PHE A 28 -2.35 3.60 8.01
C PHE A 28 -1.00 3.93 8.67
N ALA A 29 0.10 3.81 7.92
CA ALA A 29 1.44 4.14 8.42
C ALA A 29 1.55 5.62 8.81
N PHE A 30 1.01 6.52 7.98
CA PHE A 30 0.97 7.96 8.26
C PHE A 30 0.24 8.27 9.57
N HIS A 31 -0.96 7.74 9.76
CA HIS A 31 -1.72 7.98 11.00
C HIS A 31 -1.06 7.37 12.22
N ALA A 32 -0.37 6.24 12.08
CA ALA A 32 0.45 5.68 13.14
C ALA A 32 1.59 6.63 13.55
N SER A 33 2.28 7.24 12.57
CA SER A 33 3.31 8.27 12.84
C SER A 33 2.73 9.49 13.55
N GLN A 34 1.56 9.97 13.12
CA GLN A 34 0.88 11.09 13.77
C GLN A 34 0.46 10.77 15.21
N ALA A 35 0.26 9.50 15.54
CA ALA A 35 -0.02 9.01 16.89
C ALA A 35 1.24 8.76 17.74
N GLY A 36 2.43 9.14 17.24
CA GLY A 36 3.71 9.01 17.94
C GLY A 36 4.32 7.60 17.85
N MET A 37 3.85 6.75 16.94
CA MET A 37 4.44 5.44 16.65
C MET A 37 5.42 5.55 15.48
N HIS A 38 6.24 4.54 15.26
CA HIS A 38 7.18 4.50 14.13
C HIS A 38 6.51 3.91 12.89
N GLY A 39 5.76 4.74 12.17
CA GLY A 39 5.09 4.37 10.92
C GLY A 39 6.07 4.29 9.75
N ILE A 40 5.94 3.26 8.90
CA ILE A 40 6.73 3.09 7.67
C ILE A 40 5.88 2.53 6.54
N VAL A 41 6.07 3.07 5.33
CA VAL A 41 5.40 2.61 4.11
C VAL A 41 6.33 1.71 3.30
N LEU A 42 5.84 0.54 2.90
CA LEU A 42 6.50 -0.37 1.98
C LEU A 42 5.66 -0.52 0.71
N SER A 43 6.19 -0.07 -0.41
CA SER A 43 5.47 -0.07 -1.70
C SER A 43 6.43 -0.11 -2.89
N ALA A 44 5.92 0.13 -4.10
CA ALA A 44 6.72 0.36 -5.30
C ALA A 44 6.17 1.55 -6.09
N ILE A 45 7.08 2.25 -6.78
CA ILE A 45 6.79 3.42 -7.62
C ILE A 45 7.51 3.31 -8.96
N GLY A 46 7.03 4.02 -9.97
CA GLY A 46 7.66 4.08 -11.28
C GLY A 46 8.78 5.12 -11.37
N PHE A 47 9.65 4.95 -12.35
CA PHE A 47 10.65 5.96 -12.76
C PHE A 47 9.98 7.11 -13.54
N ASP A 48 9.07 7.81 -12.88
CA ASP A 48 8.31 8.90 -13.48
C ASP A 48 8.18 10.10 -12.53
N SER A 49 7.56 11.18 -13.01
CA SER A 49 7.39 12.40 -12.22
C SER A 49 6.53 12.20 -10.98
N LEU A 50 5.52 11.32 -11.04
CA LEU A 50 4.67 11.02 -9.89
C LEU A 50 5.43 10.21 -8.84
N GLY A 51 6.33 9.32 -9.26
CA GLY A 51 7.24 8.60 -8.36
C GLY A 51 8.17 9.56 -7.62
N ALA A 52 8.80 10.50 -8.33
CA ALA A 52 9.63 11.53 -7.72
C ALA A 52 8.82 12.39 -6.73
N GLU A 53 7.62 12.82 -7.12
CA GLU A 53 6.72 13.58 -6.24
C GLU A 53 6.25 12.77 -5.01
N THR A 54 6.14 11.42 -5.14
CA THR A 54 5.82 10.55 -4.01
C THR A 54 6.90 10.62 -2.95
N TYR A 55 8.18 10.52 -3.31
CA TYR A 55 9.29 10.70 -2.37
C TYR A 55 9.27 12.08 -1.70
N ASP A 56 9.07 13.14 -2.49
CA ASP A 56 8.99 14.51 -1.97
C ASP A 56 7.83 14.67 -0.97
N MET A 57 6.69 14.04 -1.25
CA MET A 57 5.52 14.13 -0.38
C MET A 57 5.74 13.36 0.92
N LEU A 58 6.27 12.13 0.86
CA LEU A 58 6.57 11.33 2.05
C LEU A 58 7.62 12.02 2.94
N ALA A 59 8.63 12.66 2.33
CA ALA A 59 9.61 13.46 3.06
C ALA A 59 8.98 14.69 3.76
N LYS A 60 8.05 15.40 3.09
CA LYS A 60 7.29 16.52 3.70
C LYS A 60 6.39 16.09 4.86
N LEU A 61 5.89 14.85 4.80
CA LEU A 61 5.06 14.25 5.85
C LEU A 61 5.88 13.65 7.00
N ASP A 62 7.21 13.67 6.91
CA ASP A 62 8.12 13.00 7.83
C ASP A 62 7.75 11.52 8.04
N LEU A 63 7.44 10.83 6.94
CA LEU A 63 7.00 9.45 6.93
C LEU A 63 8.07 8.55 6.33
N ASP A 64 8.59 7.64 7.15
CA ASP A 64 9.57 6.65 6.72
C ASP A 64 8.98 5.74 5.63
N ASN A 65 9.83 5.37 4.68
CA ASN A 65 9.42 4.54 3.57
C ASN A 65 10.57 3.71 3.00
N ILE A 66 10.21 2.58 2.38
CA ILE A 66 11.07 1.85 1.46
C ILE A 66 10.23 1.59 0.21
N LEU A 67 10.53 2.31 -0.86
CA LEU A 67 9.87 2.18 -2.14
C LEU A 67 10.78 1.47 -3.13
N ILE A 68 10.25 0.44 -3.80
CA ILE A 68 10.95 -0.29 -4.84
C ILE A 68 10.70 0.43 -6.16
N ASP A 69 11.75 0.69 -6.91
CA ASP A 69 11.64 1.22 -8.26
C ASP A 69 11.15 0.12 -9.23
N SER A 70 10.20 0.46 -10.09
CA SER A 70 9.63 -0.40 -11.13
C SER A 70 9.68 0.29 -12.49
N ASP A 71 9.77 -0.50 -13.56
CA ASP A 71 9.61 -0.01 -14.94
C ASP A 71 8.15 0.32 -15.29
N LEU A 72 7.20 -0.15 -14.47
CA LEU A 72 5.79 0.22 -14.60
C LEU A 72 5.53 1.61 -13.99
N PRO A 73 4.50 2.33 -14.47
CA PRO A 73 4.23 3.69 -14.00
C PRO A 73 3.75 3.73 -12.54
N THR A 74 3.99 4.86 -11.88
CA THR A 74 3.39 5.16 -10.59
C THR A 74 1.86 5.18 -10.70
N SER A 75 1.18 4.57 -9.75
CA SER A 75 -0.26 4.36 -9.80
C SER A 75 -1.06 5.64 -9.68
N THR A 76 -2.13 5.71 -10.44
CA THR A 76 -3.14 6.77 -10.34
C THR A 76 -4.55 6.19 -10.23
N VAL A 77 -5.43 6.93 -9.57
CA VAL A 77 -6.87 6.73 -9.57
C VAL A 77 -7.53 7.96 -10.18
N ASN A 78 -8.17 7.79 -11.33
CA ASN A 78 -8.94 8.87 -11.93
C ASN A 78 -10.31 8.97 -11.25
N VAL A 79 -10.67 10.17 -10.84
CA VAL A 79 -11.97 10.44 -10.22
C VAL A 79 -12.77 11.33 -11.16
N ALA A 80 -13.79 10.76 -11.79
CA ALA A 80 -14.74 11.48 -12.64
C ALA A 80 -16.06 11.64 -11.87
N ILE A 81 -16.62 12.85 -11.88
CA ILE A 81 -17.92 13.12 -11.29
C ILE A 81 -18.97 13.08 -12.40
N ASP A 82 -20.01 12.27 -12.27
CA ASP A 82 -21.08 12.21 -13.24
C ASP A 82 -22.05 13.40 -13.15
N ALA A 83 -23.03 13.44 -14.06
CA ALA A 83 -24.02 14.52 -14.12
C ALA A 83 -24.92 14.64 -12.86
N ASN A 84 -24.92 13.61 -12.02
CA ASN A 84 -25.68 13.55 -10.77
C ASN A 84 -24.80 13.88 -9.54
N GLY A 85 -23.52 14.21 -9.75
CA GLY A 85 -22.55 14.47 -8.69
C GLY A 85 -21.97 13.20 -8.04
N ILE A 86 -22.13 12.02 -8.67
CA ILE A 86 -21.63 10.75 -8.15
C ILE A 86 -20.20 10.54 -8.64
N PRO A 87 -19.23 10.30 -7.73
CA PRO A 87 -17.86 10.02 -8.13
C PRO A 87 -17.71 8.58 -8.69
N HIS A 88 -17.06 8.48 -9.83
CA HIS A 88 -16.62 7.22 -10.45
C HIS A 88 -15.10 7.13 -10.35
N TYR A 89 -14.61 6.03 -9.81
CA TYR A 89 -13.19 5.78 -9.62
C TYR A 89 -12.69 4.79 -10.66
N GLU A 90 -11.61 5.14 -11.35
CA GLU A 90 -10.92 4.25 -12.27
C GLU A 90 -9.48 4.06 -11.78
N ILE A 91 -9.19 2.87 -11.26
CA ILE A 91 -7.85 2.51 -10.75
C ILE A 91 -7.03 1.98 -11.92
N THR A 92 -5.89 2.60 -12.19
CA THR A 92 -4.98 2.17 -13.26
C THR A 92 -4.43 0.78 -12.98
N GLU A 93 -4.38 -0.06 -14.01
CA GLU A 93 -3.75 -1.38 -14.00
C GLU A 93 -2.33 -1.34 -14.53
N ASN A 94 -1.54 -2.39 -14.27
CA ASN A 94 -0.14 -2.51 -14.68
C ASN A 94 0.69 -1.32 -14.20
N VAL A 95 0.70 -1.13 -12.91
CA VAL A 95 1.39 -0.06 -12.20
C VAL A 95 2.47 -0.62 -11.27
N ALA A 96 3.35 0.24 -10.79
CA ALA A 96 4.54 -0.15 -10.04
C ALA A 96 4.27 -1.10 -8.87
N TRP A 97 3.25 -0.86 -8.04
CA TRP A 97 2.95 -1.75 -6.92
C TRP A 97 2.34 -3.11 -7.33
N ASP A 98 1.96 -3.32 -8.59
CA ASP A 98 1.65 -4.66 -9.10
C ASP A 98 2.91 -5.56 -9.20
N GLU A 99 4.10 -4.96 -9.18
CA GLU A 99 5.41 -5.62 -9.15
C GLU A 99 6.10 -5.56 -7.78
N LEU A 100 5.35 -5.35 -6.70
CA LEU A 100 5.92 -5.35 -5.37
C LEU A 100 6.63 -6.68 -5.08
N ALA A 101 7.92 -6.62 -4.75
CA ALA A 101 8.75 -7.79 -4.48
C ALA A 101 9.17 -7.84 -3.00
N PHE A 102 9.26 -9.05 -2.43
CA PHE A 102 9.78 -9.24 -1.08
C PHE A 102 11.31 -9.22 -1.10
N VAL A 103 11.87 -8.03 -0.90
CA VAL A 103 13.31 -7.78 -0.91
C VAL A 103 13.93 -7.85 0.49
N ARG A 104 15.27 -7.85 0.57
CA ARG A 104 16.01 -7.95 1.83
C ARG A 104 15.63 -6.86 2.83
N SER A 105 15.51 -5.61 2.38
CA SER A 105 15.11 -4.50 3.25
C SER A 105 13.71 -4.67 3.84
N PHE A 106 12.76 -5.24 3.08
CA PHE A 106 11.43 -5.57 3.59
C PHE A 106 11.49 -6.65 4.66
N LYS A 107 12.36 -7.65 4.49
CA LYS A 107 12.56 -8.69 5.52
C LYS A 107 13.10 -8.11 6.81
N GLU A 108 14.10 -7.23 6.73
CA GLU A 108 14.68 -6.56 7.91
C GLU A 108 13.62 -5.75 8.68
N ILE A 109 12.73 -5.05 7.97
CA ILE A 109 11.59 -4.35 8.60
C ILE A 109 10.57 -5.35 9.19
N ALA A 110 10.25 -6.44 8.47
CA ALA A 110 9.28 -7.43 8.93
C ALA A 110 9.69 -8.03 10.28
N GLU A 111 10.97 -8.37 10.44
CA GLU A 111 11.53 -8.98 11.67
C GLU A 111 11.43 -8.06 12.90
N GLU A 112 11.26 -6.74 12.70
CA GLU A 112 11.11 -5.74 13.75
C GLU A 112 9.70 -5.12 13.80
N ALA A 113 8.77 -5.58 12.96
CA ALA A 113 7.41 -5.03 12.89
C ALA A 113 6.53 -5.56 14.02
N SER A 114 5.88 -4.66 14.74
CA SER A 114 4.85 -5.01 15.76
C SER A 114 3.43 -4.99 15.20
N ALA A 115 3.20 -4.23 14.12
CA ALA A 115 1.94 -4.25 13.39
C ALA A 115 2.17 -4.02 11.89
N ALA A 116 1.31 -4.61 11.06
CA ALA A 116 1.26 -4.31 9.63
C ALA A 116 -0.16 -4.24 9.13
N CYS A 117 -0.46 -3.22 8.31
CA CYS A 117 -1.70 -3.12 7.56
C CYS A 117 -1.44 -3.49 6.09
N PHE A 118 -2.31 -4.31 5.53
CA PHE A 118 -2.31 -4.73 4.13
C PHE A 118 -3.75 -4.80 3.62
N GLY A 119 -3.94 -4.57 2.33
CA GLY A 119 -5.27 -4.51 1.74
C GLY A 119 -5.51 -5.57 0.66
N THR A 120 -6.75 -5.61 0.17
CA THR A 120 -7.15 -6.47 -0.96
C THR A 120 -6.55 -5.97 -2.28
N LEU A 121 -6.51 -4.65 -2.49
CA LEU A 121 -6.21 -4.05 -3.79
C LEU A 121 -4.82 -4.42 -4.31
N ALA A 122 -3.79 -4.29 -3.49
CA ALA A 122 -2.42 -4.62 -3.88
C ALA A 122 -2.21 -6.12 -4.13
N GLN A 123 -3.13 -6.97 -3.68
CA GLN A 123 -3.08 -8.41 -3.90
C GLN A 123 -3.66 -8.86 -5.25
N ARG A 124 -4.13 -7.93 -6.10
CA ARG A 124 -4.64 -8.24 -7.45
C ARG A 124 -3.56 -8.83 -8.37
N SER A 125 -2.30 -8.46 -8.18
CA SER A 125 -1.16 -9.09 -8.82
C SER A 125 -0.61 -10.23 -7.97
N LYS A 126 -0.29 -11.36 -8.62
CA LYS A 126 0.29 -12.50 -7.92
C LYS A 126 1.64 -12.15 -7.27
N MET A 127 2.46 -11.34 -7.92
CA MET A 127 3.78 -10.94 -7.40
C MET A 127 3.63 -10.17 -6.09
N SER A 128 2.77 -9.17 -6.07
CA SER A 128 2.51 -8.36 -4.87
C SER A 128 1.81 -9.16 -3.77
N HIS A 129 0.86 -10.03 -4.13
CA HIS A 129 0.23 -10.96 -3.19
C HIS A 129 1.29 -11.82 -2.49
N ASP A 130 2.19 -12.46 -3.27
CA ASP A 130 3.23 -13.33 -2.71
C ASP A 130 4.19 -12.55 -1.81
N ALA A 131 4.55 -11.32 -2.20
CA ALA A 131 5.44 -10.43 -1.43
C ALA A 131 4.81 -10.00 -0.11
N ILE A 132 3.54 -9.57 -0.13
CA ILE A 132 2.80 -9.18 1.08
C ILE A 132 2.70 -10.37 2.05
N HIS A 133 2.33 -11.55 1.55
CA HIS A 133 2.22 -12.75 2.38
C HIS A 133 3.59 -13.22 2.91
N ALA A 134 4.67 -13.06 2.15
CA ALA A 134 6.03 -13.35 2.62
C ALA A 134 6.42 -12.40 3.76
N PHE A 135 6.11 -11.10 3.62
CA PHE A 135 6.32 -10.10 4.66
C PHE A 135 5.57 -10.47 5.95
N LEU A 136 4.26 -10.74 5.85
CA LEU A 136 3.42 -11.08 7.01
C LEU A 136 3.87 -12.36 7.73
N ARG A 137 4.42 -13.33 6.98
CA ARG A 137 5.00 -14.56 7.57
C ARG A 137 6.35 -14.33 8.24
N ALA A 138 7.10 -13.31 7.83
CA ALA A 138 8.39 -12.96 8.42
C ALA A 138 8.26 -12.11 9.70
N MET A 139 7.09 -11.59 10.01
CA MET A 139 6.83 -10.83 11.23
C MET A 139 6.91 -11.74 12.47
N PRO A 140 7.35 -11.20 13.63
CA PRO A 140 7.36 -11.94 14.89
C PRO A 140 5.99 -12.49 15.29
N ASP A 141 6.00 -13.61 16.02
CA ASP A 141 4.78 -14.15 16.62
C ASP A 141 4.15 -13.12 17.57
N GLY A 142 2.83 -12.99 17.48
CA GLY A 142 2.06 -12.01 18.28
C GLY A 142 2.00 -10.60 17.70
N SER A 143 2.65 -10.31 16.58
CA SER A 143 2.48 -9.05 15.85
C SER A 143 1.05 -8.91 15.31
N LEU A 144 0.52 -7.68 15.30
CA LEU A 144 -0.78 -7.38 14.71
C LEU A 144 -0.71 -7.37 13.18
N LYS A 145 -1.59 -8.14 12.54
CA LYS A 145 -1.75 -8.18 11.08
C LYS A 145 -3.16 -7.70 10.75
N VAL A 146 -3.26 -6.43 10.36
CA VAL A 146 -4.53 -5.73 10.11
C VAL A 146 -4.88 -5.86 8.63
N PHE A 147 -6.00 -6.51 8.35
CA PHE A 147 -6.48 -6.69 6.98
C PHE A 147 -7.56 -5.64 6.63
N ASP A 148 -7.23 -4.71 5.74
CA ASP A 148 -8.17 -3.77 5.18
C ASP A 148 -8.95 -4.40 4.02
N ILE A 149 -10.24 -4.69 4.26
CA ILE A 149 -11.13 -5.28 3.25
C ILE A 149 -11.64 -4.18 2.32
N THR A 150 -10.77 -3.67 1.48
CA THR A 150 -11.15 -2.68 0.47
C THR A 150 -11.59 -3.36 -0.81
N LEU A 151 -12.89 -3.59 -0.97
CA LEU A 151 -13.46 -4.22 -2.17
C LEU A 151 -13.59 -3.18 -3.30
N ARG A 152 -12.56 -3.08 -4.13
CA ARG A 152 -12.53 -2.15 -5.26
C ARG A 152 -12.76 -2.87 -6.58
N GLN A 153 -13.77 -2.41 -7.34
CA GLN A 153 -14.09 -2.91 -8.68
C GLN A 153 -14.11 -4.46 -8.73
N HIS A 154 -13.24 -5.07 -9.54
CA HIS A 154 -13.10 -6.52 -9.71
C HIS A 154 -11.74 -7.05 -9.17
N TYR A 155 -11.00 -6.23 -8.42
CA TYR A 155 -9.63 -6.54 -7.96
C TYR A 155 -9.57 -7.40 -6.69
N TYR A 156 -10.63 -8.13 -6.38
CA TYR A 156 -10.68 -9.07 -5.27
C TYR A 156 -11.25 -10.41 -5.72
N SER A 157 -10.90 -11.46 -5.02
CA SER A 157 -11.46 -12.79 -5.21
C SER A 157 -11.74 -13.43 -3.86
N LYS A 158 -12.53 -14.49 -3.89
CA LYS A 158 -12.81 -15.28 -2.68
C LYS A 158 -11.52 -15.83 -2.07
N ASP A 159 -10.59 -16.30 -2.91
CA ASP A 159 -9.33 -16.89 -2.46
C ASP A 159 -8.45 -15.84 -1.76
N ILE A 160 -8.30 -14.64 -2.34
CA ILE A 160 -7.58 -13.52 -1.71
C ILE A 160 -8.18 -13.19 -0.34
N LEU A 161 -9.51 -13.11 -0.25
CA LEU A 161 -10.18 -12.80 1.02
C LEU A 161 -9.95 -13.89 2.06
N GLU A 162 -10.15 -15.17 1.70
CA GLU A 162 -9.96 -16.30 2.62
C GLU A 162 -8.51 -16.44 3.09
N GLU A 163 -7.52 -16.27 2.21
CA GLU A 163 -6.11 -16.31 2.56
C GLU A 163 -5.73 -15.15 3.48
N SER A 164 -6.22 -13.94 3.17
CA SER A 164 -5.99 -12.75 3.99
C SER A 164 -6.61 -12.88 5.38
N PHE A 165 -7.84 -13.40 5.50
CA PHE A 165 -8.47 -13.68 6.80
C PHE A 165 -7.71 -14.73 7.62
N ARG A 166 -7.11 -15.73 6.99
CA ARG A 166 -6.33 -16.75 7.71
C ARG A 166 -5.03 -16.23 8.29
N ILE A 167 -4.42 -15.22 7.65
CA ILE A 167 -3.13 -14.66 8.09
C ILE A 167 -3.29 -13.43 8.99
N SER A 168 -4.42 -12.73 8.90
CA SER A 168 -4.70 -11.54 9.71
C SER A 168 -5.01 -11.92 11.17
N THR A 169 -4.81 -10.96 12.05
CA THR A 169 -5.20 -11.04 13.48
C THR A 169 -6.36 -10.09 13.79
N VAL A 170 -6.59 -9.10 12.94
CA VAL A 170 -7.67 -8.10 13.00
C VAL A 170 -8.17 -7.82 11.60
#